data_58928cecf54313ee873ec22cbd72af48
#
_entry.id   58928cecf54313ee873ec22cbd72af48
#
_cell.length_a   1.000
_cell.length_b   1.000
_cell.length_c   1.000
_cell.angle_alpha   90.00
_cell.angle_beta   90.00
_cell.angle_gamma   90.00
#
_symmetry.space_group_name_H-M   'P 1'
#
loop_
_entity.id
_entity.type
_entity.pdbx_description
1 polymer ?
#
loop_
_entity_poly.entity_id
_entity_poly.type
_entity_poly.pdbx_seq_one_letter_code
_entity_poly.pdbx_strand_id
1 'polypeptide(L)'
;LFFAYTGFEAIAVAAEDMDNPKKNLPRAIITVMVSVTVLYLLILGVCIGVMGPELASSQAPVQDAFYKAIGPVGMYFVLAGTLLSMGGINFAQAFMAPRIATALSEDGMLPAVLSKRDKKNIPYVAAITTAVLSLLLAWSGSFTMLAAISAVSRFTQYLPTCIAVIVFRKKWAHKERPYKIPFGITIPLIAVVVSLWMLLQATAAQLTWGLGGCIVIL
;
A
#
# COMPACT_ATOMS: atom_id res chain seq x y z
N LEU A 1 10.92 2.58 5.57
CA LEU A 1 9.83 3.46 6.03
C LEU A 1 8.71 3.62 4.99
N PHE A 2 9.00 3.87 3.70
CA PHE A 2 7.98 4.04 2.67
C PHE A 2 6.98 2.87 2.61
N PHE A 3 7.47 1.64 2.66
CA PHE A 3 6.63 0.43 2.65
C PHE A 3 5.59 0.41 3.79
N ALA A 4 5.93 0.95 4.96
CA ALA A 4 5.03 0.98 6.12
C ALA A 4 3.79 1.89 5.93
N TYR A 5 3.85 2.83 4.98
CA TYR A 5 2.74 3.71 4.64
C TYR A 5 1.91 3.24 3.44
N THR A 6 2.32 2.17 2.77
CA THR A 6 1.59 1.64 1.60
C THR A 6 0.29 0.95 2.00
N GLY A 7 -0.70 0.98 1.12
CA GLY A 7 -1.99 0.32 1.33
C GLY A 7 -3.17 1.29 1.49
N PHE A 8 -2.93 2.57 1.78
CA PHE A 8 -4.01 3.57 1.90
C PHE A 8 -4.80 3.76 0.59
N GLU A 9 -4.17 3.48 -0.54
CA GLU A 9 -4.80 3.55 -1.86
C GLU A 9 -5.90 2.52 -2.06
N ALA A 10 -5.87 1.42 -1.32
CA ALA A 10 -6.88 0.36 -1.40
C ALA A 10 -8.29 0.85 -1.01
N ILE A 11 -8.40 1.92 -0.22
CA ILE A 11 -9.69 2.53 0.13
C ILE A 11 -10.43 3.07 -1.09
N ALA A 12 -9.71 3.42 -2.17
CA ALA A 12 -10.32 3.88 -3.42
C ALA A 12 -11.15 2.79 -4.10
N VAL A 13 -10.78 1.51 -3.93
CA VAL A 13 -11.54 0.35 -4.45
C VAL A 13 -12.88 0.20 -3.73
N ALA A 14 -12.95 0.59 -2.46
CA ALA A 14 -14.18 0.56 -1.67
C ALA A 14 -15.04 1.85 -1.82
N ALA A 15 -14.63 2.79 -2.66
CA ALA A 15 -15.32 4.06 -2.82
C ALA A 15 -16.74 3.91 -3.41
N GLU A 16 -17.00 2.85 -4.18
CA GLU A 16 -18.32 2.55 -4.72
C GLU A 16 -19.34 2.17 -3.63
N ASP A 17 -18.87 1.50 -2.57
CA ASP A 17 -19.69 1.06 -1.44
C ASP A 17 -19.77 2.13 -0.33
N MET A 18 -19.17 3.30 -0.53
CA MET A 18 -19.03 4.35 0.48
C MET A 18 -20.13 5.40 0.37
N ASP A 19 -20.78 5.73 1.49
CA ASP A 19 -21.68 6.86 1.57
C ASP A 19 -20.94 8.19 1.35
N ASN A 20 -21.43 9.00 0.41
CA ASN A 20 -20.88 10.31 0.08
C ASN A 20 -19.33 10.30 -0.15
N PRO A 21 -18.83 9.50 -1.12
CA PRO A 21 -17.41 9.26 -1.31
C PRO A 21 -16.62 10.55 -1.59
N LYS A 22 -17.25 11.53 -2.26
CA LYS A 22 -16.63 12.83 -2.58
C LYS A 22 -16.10 13.57 -1.34
N LYS A 23 -16.71 13.37 -0.18
CA LYS A 23 -16.36 14.03 1.08
C LYS A 23 -15.63 13.07 2.03
N ASN A 24 -16.09 11.84 2.12
CA ASN A 24 -15.61 10.87 3.11
C ASN A 24 -14.28 10.25 2.71
N LEU A 25 -14.05 9.97 1.43
CA LEU A 25 -12.80 9.39 0.96
C LEU A 25 -11.57 10.28 1.24
N PRO A 26 -11.53 11.58 0.89
CA PRO A 26 -10.39 12.42 1.22
C PRO A 26 -10.16 12.56 2.73
N ARG A 27 -11.25 12.67 3.51
CA ARG A 27 -11.16 12.76 4.97
C ARG A 27 -10.59 11.49 5.58
N ALA A 28 -11.08 10.33 5.15
CA ALA A 28 -10.60 9.04 5.63
C ALA A 28 -9.10 8.89 5.36
N ILE A 29 -8.63 9.17 4.14
CA ILE A 29 -7.21 9.10 3.78
C ILE A 29 -6.37 10.02 4.67
N ILE A 30 -6.75 11.29 4.79
CA ILE A 30 -5.98 12.27 5.59
C ILE A 30 -5.97 11.85 7.06
N THR A 31 -7.12 11.50 7.63
CA THR A 31 -7.22 11.10 9.04
C THR A 31 -6.36 9.88 9.33
N VAL A 32 -6.44 8.84 8.50
CA VAL A 32 -5.64 7.62 8.65
C VAL A 32 -4.15 7.95 8.54
N MET A 33 -3.73 8.69 7.51
CA MET A 33 -2.32 9.03 7.31
C MET A 33 -1.74 9.83 8.48
N VAL A 34 -2.47 10.83 8.97
CA VAL A 34 -2.04 11.61 10.14
C VAL A 34 -1.98 10.74 11.39
N SER A 35 -3.03 9.96 11.67
CA SER A 35 -3.07 9.07 12.84
C SER A 35 -1.95 8.04 12.84
N VAL A 36 -1.71 7.39 11.69
CA VAL A 36 -0.61 6.41 11.53
C VAL A 36 0.76 7.07 11.72
N THR A 37 0.96 8.27 11.17
CA THR A 37 2.21 9.02 11.35
C THR A 37 2.46 9.34 12.81
N VAL A 38 1.46 9.84 13.53
CA VAL A 38 1.56 10.14 14.96
C VAL A 38 1.88 8.86 15.75
N LEU A 39 1.17 7.76 15.47
CA LEU A 39 1.41 6.48 16.14
C LEU A 39 2.84 5.96 15.88
N TYR A 40 3.33 6.04 14.64
CA TYR A 40 4.70 5.61 14.33
C TYR A 40 5.76 6.46 15.03
N LEU A 41 5.56 7.78 15.12
CA LEU A 41 6.45 8.66 15.85
C LEU A 41 6.46 8.34 17.36
N LEU A 42 5.30 8.09 17.94
CA LEU A 42 5.19 7.70 19.36
C LEU A 42 5.86 6.35 19.63
N ILE A 43 5.60 5.33 18.80
CA ILE A 43 6.22 4.01 18.92
C ILE A 43 7.73 4.12 18.79
N LEU A 44 8.22 4.84 17.78
CA LEU A 44 9.65 5.05 17.58
C LEU A 44 10.29 5.77 18.77
N GLY A 45 9.64 6.84 19.26
CA GLY A 45 10.09 7.58 20.44
C GLY A 45 10.20 6.69 21.68
N VAL A 46 9.21 5.84 21.93
CA VAL A 46 9.26 4.86 23.05
C VAL A 46 10.38 3.84 22.85
N CYS A 47 10.51 3.29 21.63
CA CYS A 47 11.57 2.32 21.32
C CYS A 47 12.96 2.93 21.55
N ILE A 48 13.19 4.17 21.11
CA ILE A 48 14.45 4.90 21.34
C ILE A 48 14.69 5.10 22.85
N GLY A 49 13.65 5.53 23.58
CA GLY A 49 13.76 5.77 25.03
C GLY A 49 14.06 4.51 25.84
N VAL A 50 13.49 3.35 25.46
CA VAL A 50 13.64 2.08 26.18
C VAL A 50 14.92 1.34 25.78
N MET A 51 15.25 1.32 24.49
CA MET A 51 16.36 0.50 23.96
C MET A 51 17.66 1.28 23.80
N GLY A 52 17.60 2.59 23.57
CA GLY A 52 18.78 3.40 23.31
C GLY A 52 19.58 2.90 22.08
N PRO A 53 20.93 2.77 22.19
CA PRO A 53 21.79 2.34 21.07
C PRO A 53 21.50 0.92 20.56
N GLU A 54 20.95 0.05 21.39
CA GLU A 54 20.63 -1.35 21.03
C GLU A 54 19.55 -1.44 19.94
N LEU A 55 18.75 -0.37 19.77
CA LEU A 55 17.72 -0.28 18.75
C LEU A 55 18.28 -0.51 17.33
N ALA A 56 19.50 -0.05 17.06
CA ALA A 56 20.11 -0.15 15.74
C ALA A 56 20.44 -1.59 15.32
N SER A 57 20.65 -2.48 16.28
CA SER A 57 20.98 -3.91 16.06
C SER A 57 19.77 -4.83 16.15
N SER A 58 18.61 -4.32 16.57
CA SER A 58 17.41 -5.14 16.76
C SER A 58 16.75 -5.51 15.44
N GLN A 59 16.35 -6.79 15.32
CA GLN A 59 15.57 -7.31 14.20
C GLN A 59 14.04 -7.11 14.41
N ALA A 60 13.61 -6.95 15.67
CA ALA A 60 12.21 -6.77 16.04
C ALA A 60 12.05 -5.65 17.10
N PRO A 61 12.32 -4.38 16.73
CA PRO A 61 12.48 -3.28 17.69
C PRO A 61 11.33 -3.09 18.67
N VAL A 62 10.09 -3.21 18.22
CA VAL A 62 8.90 -3.04 19.06
C VAL A 62 8.79 -4.19 20.06
N GLN A 63 9.02 -5.42 19.62
CA GLN A 63 8.96 -6.61 20.47
C GLN A 63 10.04 -6.57 21.56
N ASP A 64 11.27 -6.20 21.17
CA ASP A 64 12.40 -6.10 22.09
C ASP A 64 12.23 -4.97 23.10
N ALA A 65 11.67 -3.83 22.69
CA ALA A 65 11.33 -2.74 23.57
C ALA A 65 10.27 -3.15 24.61
N PHE A 66 9.22 -3.87 24.22
CA PHE A 66 8.22 -4.40 25.13
C PHE A 66 8.79 -5.47 26.07
N TYR A 67 9.66 -6.35 25.56
CA TYR A 67 10.36 -7.32 26.40
C TYR A 67 11.21 -6.63 27.48
N LYS A 68 11.93 -5.57 27.10
CA LYS A 68 12.76 -4.80 28.02
C LYS A 68 11.95 -4.03 29.07
N ALA A 69 10.75 -3.55 28.69
CA ALA A 69 9.87 -2.77 29.56
C ALA A 69 9.08 -3.62 30.56
N ILE A 70 8.50 -4.74 30.13
CA ILE A 70 7.57 -5.56 30.93
C ILE A 70 7.84 -7.08 30.85
N GLY A 71 9.02 -7.45 30.35
CA GLY A 71 9.46 -8.85 30.28
C GLY A 71 8.75 -9.70 29.24
N PRO A 72 8.74 -11.04 29.43
CA PRO A 72 8.18 -11.99 28.44
C PRO A 72 6.71 -11.74 28.08
N VAL A 73 5.92 -11.24 29.01
CA VAL A 73 4.50 -10.92 28.78
C VAL A 73 4.36 -9.86 27.68
N GLY A 74 5.21 -8.83 27.69
CA GLY A 74 5.22 -7.79 26.65
C GLY A 74 5.55 -8.33 25.27
N MET A 75 6.54 -9.21 25.20
CA MET A 75 6.93 -9.89 23.97
C MET A 75 5.76 -10.67 23.37
N TYR A 76 5.06 -11.50 24.15
CA TYR A 76 3.92 -12.28 23.67
C TYR A 76 2.75 -11.38 23.26
N PHE A 77 2.53 -10.28 23.96
CA PHE A 77 1.49 -9.30 23.60
C PHE A 77 1.74 -8.69 22.22
N VAL A 78 2.97 -8.25 21.95
CA VAL A 78 3.34 -7.71 20.62
C VAL A 78 3.25 -8.79 19.54
N LEU A 79 3.70 -10.01 19.84
CA LEU A 79 3.60 -11.14 18.91
C LEU A 79 2.15 -11.44 18.52
N ALA A 80 1.26 -11.53 19.49
CA ALA A 80 -0.16 -11.74 19.25
C ALA A 80 -0.77 -10.60 18.42
N GLY A 81 -0.47 -9.33 18.74
CA GLY A 81 -0.91 -8.17 17.98
C GLY A 81 -0.40 -8.19 16.53
N THR A 82 0.85 -8.58 16.33
CA THR A 82 1.45 -8.72 14.99
C THR A 82 0.76 -9.80 14.18
N LEU A 83 0.52 -10.97 14.74
CA LEU A 83 -0.18 -12.07 14.07
C LEU A 83 -1.61 -11.69 13.68
N LEU A 84 -2.34 -11.03 14.58
CA LEU A 84 -3.69 -10.52 14.29
C LEU A 84 -3.68 -9.47 13.19
N SER A 85 -2.74 -8.54 13.23
CA SER A 85 -2.58 -7.50 12.20
C SER A 85 -2.25 -8.10 10.83
N MET A 86 -1.29 -9.02 10.76
CA MET A 86 -0.93 -9.71 9.53
C MET A 86 -2.11 -10.53 8.98
N GLY A 87 -2.84 -11.22 9.84
CA GLY A 87 -4.07 -11.94 9.48
C GLY A 87 -5.12 -11.02 8.87
N GLY A 88 -5.36 -9.85 9.49
CA GLY A 88 -6.28 -8.84 8.99
C GLY A 88 -5.89 -8.28 7.63
N ILE A 89 -4.60 -7.98 7.42
CA ILE A 89 -4.09 -7.52 6.12
C ILE A 89 -4.27 -8.59 5.04
N ASN A 90 -3.92 -9.85 5.33
CA ASN A 90 -4.10 -10.95 4.39
C ASN A 90 -5.57 -11.16 4.02
N PHE A 91 -6.48 -11.07 4.99
CA PHE A 91 -7.92 -11.13 4.76
C PHE A 91 -8.39 -10.00 3.85
N ALA A 92 -7.99 -8.76 4.12
CA ALA A 92 -8.34 -7.61 3.29
C ALA A 92 -7.82 -7.76 1.86
N GLN A 93 -6.58 -8.22 1.67
CA GLN A 93 -5.99 -8.43 0.35
C GLN A 93 -6.67 -9.58 -0.41
N ALA A 94 -7.03 -10.66 0.26
CA ALA A 94 -7.77 -11.77 -0.34
C ALA A 94 -9.14 -11.32 -0.90
N PHE A 95 -9.71 -10.26 -0.34
CA PHE A 95 -10.97 -9.67 -0.80
C PHE A 95 -10.77 -8.63 -1.90
N MET A 96 -9.74 -7.80 -1.81
CA MET A 96 -9.50 -6.68 -2.74
C MET A 96 -8.82 -7.10 -4.04
N ALA A 97 -7.81 -7.99 -3.99
CA ALA A 97 -7.03 -8.37 -5.16
C ALA A 97 -7.88 -9.00 -6.27
N PRO A 98 -8.83 -9.93 -6.00
CA PRO A 98 -9.71 -10.44 -7.03
C PRO A 98 -10.63 -9.39 -7.66
N ARG A 99 -11.10 -8.42 -6.89
CA ARG A 99 -11.96 -7.34 -7.40
C ARG A 99 -11.22 -6.45 -8.39
N ILE A 100 -9.97 -6.10 -8.09
CA ILE A 100 -9.11 -5.33 -9.01
C ILE A 100 -8.86 -6.13 -10.29
N ALA A 101 -8.51 -7.42 -10.18
CA ALA A 101 -8.28 -8.29 -11.33
C ALA A 101 -9.54 -8.43 -12.21
N THR A 102 -10.71 -8.50 -11.58
CA THR A 102 -12.00 -8.56 -12.28
C THR A 102 -12.29 -7.25 -13.01
N ALA A 103 -12.12 -6.11 -12.37
CA ALA A 103 -12.31 -4.80 -12.98
C ALA A 103 -11.41 -4.59 -14.20
N LEU A 104 -10.13 -4.94 -14.08
CA LEU A 104 -9.18 -4.88 -15.20
C LEU A 104 -9.56 -5.85 -16.35
N SER A 105 -10.16 -7.00 -16.02
CA SER A 105 -10.66 -7.94 -17.03
C SER A 105 -11.92 -7.41 -17.72
N GLU A 106 -12.80 -6.75 -17.00
CA GLU A 106 -14.01 -6.10 -17.56
C GLU A 106 -13.63 -4.91 -18.47
N ASP A 107 -12.55 -4.20 -18.16
CA ASP A 107 -11.99 -3.14 -19.01
C ASP A 107 -11.16 -3.67 -20.21
N GLY A 108 -11.04 -4.99 -20.37
CA GLY A 108 -10.32 -5.61 -21.49
C GLY A 108 -8.79 -5.63 -21.35
N MET A 109 -8.26 -5.22 -20.18
CA MET A 109 -6.82 -5.23 -19.91
C MET A 109 -6.29 -6.61 -19.48
N LEU A 110 -7.15 -7.47 -18.96
CA LEU A 110 -6.82 -8.84 -18.57
C LEU A 110 -7.75 -9.84 -19.27
N PRO A 111 -7.37 -11.13 -19.34
CA PRO A 111 -8.21 -12.15 -19.98
C PRO A 111 -9.63 -12.18 -19.42
N ALA A 112 -10.64 -12.22 -20.28
CA ALA A 112 -12.06 -12.22 -19.91
C ALA A 112 -12.49 -13.36 -18.97
N VAL A 113 -11.66 -14.39 -18.83
CA VAL A 113 -11.91 -15.50 -17.90
C VAL A 113 -11.92 -15.03 -16.44
N LEU A 114 -11.14 -13.97 -16.12
CA LEU A 114 -11.05 -13.42 -14.77
C LEU A 114 -12.30 -12.63 -14.34
N SER A 115 -13.14 -12.20 -15.29
CA SER A 115 -14.42 -11.55 -15.00
C SER A 115 -15.54 -12.51 -14.62
N LYS A 116 -15.31 -13.84 -14.74
CA LYS A 116 -16.33 -14.85 -14.39
C LYS A 116 -16.69 -14.79 -12.92
N ARG A 117 -18.00 -14.64 -12.66
CA ARG A 117 -18.57 -14.58 -11.31
C ARG A 117 -19.47 -15.80 -11.07
N ASP A 118 -19.58 -16.23 -9.81
CA ASP A 118 -20.50 -17.27 -9.39
C ASP A 118 -21.94 -16.71 -9.23
N LYS A 119 -22.90 -17.56 -8.97
CA LYS A 119 -24.31 -17.21 -8.69
C LYS A 119 -24.48 -16.19 -7.57
N LYS A 120 -23.50 -16.08 -6.66
CA LYS A 120 -23.41 -15.10 -5.58
C LYS A 120 -22.63 -13.82 -5.95
N ASN A 121 -22.36 -13.61 -7.23
CA ASN A 121 -21.57 -12.46 -7.75
C ASN A 121 -20.13 -12.42 -7.24
N ILE A 122 -19.56 -13.56 -6.85
CA ILE A 122 -18.18 -13.67 -6.37
C ILE A 122 -17.25 -13.99 -7.55
N PRO A 123 -16.15 -13.24 -7.78
CA PRO A 123 -15.20 -13.48 -8.86
C PRO A 123 -14.25 -14.62 -8.51
N TYR A 124 -14.73 -15.87 -8.55
CA TYR A 124 -14.00 -17.04 -8.07
C TYR A 124 -12.73 -17.35 -8.89
N VAL A 125 -12.76 -17.12 -10.21
CA VAL A 125 -11.57 -17.34 -11.06
C VAL A 125 -10.47 -16.35 -10.69
N ALA A 126 -10.80 -15.07 -10.56
CA ALA A 126 -9.85 -14.06 -10.12
C ALA A 126 -9.31 -14.37 -8.71
N ALA A 127 -10.19 -14.83 -7.79
CA ALA A 127 -9.77 -15.18 -6.42
C ALA A 127 -8.76 -16.34 -6.40
N ILE A 128 -9.01 -17.40 -7.16
CA ILE A 128 -8.09 -18.54 -7.25
C ILE A 128 -6.77 -18.10 -7.92
N THR A 129 -6.85 -17.35 -9.01
CA THR A 129 -5.66 -16.88 -9.74
C THR A 129 -4.78 -15.99 -8.87
N THR A 130 -5.36 -15.00 -8.19
CA THR A 130 -4.59 -14.11 -7.30
C THR A 130 -4.01 -14.85 -6.10
N ALA A 131 -4.73 -15.82 -5.53
CA ALA A 131 -4.23 -16.66 -4.45
C ALA A 131 -3.03 -17.53 -4.88
N VAL A 132 -3.13 -18.20 -6.04
CA VAL A 132 -2.06 -19.02 -6.59
C VAL A 132 -0.83 -18.17 -6.90
N LEU A 133 -1.00 -17.01 -7.55
CA LEU A 133 0.10 -16.09 -7.84
C LEU A 133 0.76 -15.58 -6.56
N SER A 134 -0.02 -15.23 -5.54
CA SER A 134 0.52 -14.81 -4.25
C SER A 134 1.33 -15.91 -3.56
N LEU A 135 0.89 -17.16 -3.62
CA LEU A 135 1.62 -18.30 -3.09
C LEU A 135 2.93 -18.54 -3.84
N LEU A 136 2.92 -18.48 -5.17
CA LEU A 136 4.12 -18.64 -5.98
C LEU A 136 5.13 -17.53 -5.70
N LEU A 137 4.68 -16.29 -5.59
CA LEU A 137 5.53 -15.15 -5.23
C LEU A 137 6.10 -15.29 -3.81
N ALA A 138 5.29 -15.70 -2.85
CA ALA A 138 5.75 -15.92 -1.47
C ALA A 138 6.83 -17.01 -1.39
N TRP A 139 6.76 -18.01 -2.26
CA TRP A 139 7.73 -19.12 -2.31
C TRP A 139 9.03 -18.75 -3.07
N SER A 140 8.96 -17.78 -3.97
CA SER A 140 10.07 -17.42 -4.88
C SER A 140 11.10 -16.47 -4.29
N GLY A 141 10.85 -15.80 -3.15
CA GLY A 141 11.76 -14.77 -2.67
C GLY A 141 11.75 -14.53 -1.16
N SER A 142 12.77 -13.81 -0.70
CA SER A 142 12.83 -13.32 0.68
C SER A 142 11.86 -12.15 0.89
N PHE A 143 11.39 -11.96 2.11
CA PHE A 143 10.52 -10.83 2.49
C PHE A 143 11.11 -9.47 2.07
N THR A 144 12.39 -9.25 2.29
CA THR A 144 13.07 -7.99 1.96
C THR A 144 13.06 -7.71 0.45
N MET A 145 13.28 -8.74 -0.37
CA MET A 145 13.23 -8.62 -1.83
C MET A 145 11.81 -8.33 -2.32
N LEU A 146 10.80 -9.05 -1.82
CA LEU A 146 9.41 -8.84 -2.19
C LEU A 146 8.89 -7.47 -1.76
N ALA A 147 9.26 -7.00 -0.56
CA ALA A 147 8.92 -5.67 -0.08
C ALA A 147 9.54 -4.57 -0.95
N ALA A 148 10.79 -4.74 -1.39
CA ALA A 148 11.46 -3.80 -2.27
C ALA A 148 10.82 -3.75 -3.67
N ILE A 149 10.49 -4.91 -4.24
CA ILE A 149 9.76 -5.01 -5.52
C ILE A 149 8.39 -4.33 -5.41
N SER A 150 7.66 -4.59 -4.34
CA SER A 150 6.36 -3.95 -4.06
C SER A 150 6.48 -2.43 -3.99
N ALA A 151 7.50 -1.91 -3.31
CA ALA A 151 7.74 -0.47 -3.22
C ALA A 151 7.97 0.16 -4.62
N VAL A 152 8.81 -0.46 -5.45
CA VAL A 152 9.08 0.04 -6.82
C VAL A 152 7.82 0.00 -7.68
N SER A 153 7.05 -1.09 -7.63
CA SER A 153 5.78 -1.21 -8.38
C SER A 153 4.78 -0.11 -8.02
N ARG A 154 4.73 0.31 -6.75
CA ARG A 154 3.85 1.40 -6.30
C ARG A 154 4.25 2.76 -6.85
N PHE A 155 5.54 3.02 -7.05
CA PHE A 155 5.95 4.27 -7.72
C PHE A 155 5.48 4.34 -9.17
N THR A 156 5.36 3.21 -9.85
CA THR A 156 4.77 3.15 -11.20
C THR A 156 3.30 3.57 -11.20
N GLN A 157 2.59 3.34 -10.12
CA GLN A 157 1.20 3.78 -9.93
C GLN A 157 1.12 5.25 -9.47
N TYR A 158 1.97 5.67 -8.54
CA TYR A 158 1.89 7.01 -7.94
C TYR A 158 2.38 8.11 -8.87
N LEU A 159 3.42 7.85 -9.66
CA LEU A 159 4.01 8.83 -10.57
C LEU A 159 3.01 9.30 -11.64
N PRO A 160 2.36 8.42 -12.43
CA PRO A 160 1.33 8.84 -13.37
C PRO A 160 0.15 9.53 -12.69
N THR A 161 -0.25 9.08 -11.50
CA THR A 161 -1.35 9.69 -10.74
C THR A 161 -1.02 11.15 -10.37
N CYS A 162 0.17 11.41 -9.86
CA CYS A 162 0.62 12.77 -9.54
C CYS A 162 0.71 13.66 -10.79
N ILE A 163 1.22 13.12 -11.90
CA ILE A 163 1.30 13.83 -13.18
C ILE A 163 -0.13 14.09 -13.71
N ALA A 164 -1.03 13.12 -13.64
CA ALA A 164 -2.42 13.29 -14.04
C ALA A 164 -3.12 14.43 -13.29
N VAL A 165 -2.87 14.58 -11.98
CA VAL A 165 -3.41 15.69 -11.19
C VAL A 165 -2.92 17.04 -11.77
N ILE A 166 -1.65 17.15 -12.15
CA ILE A 166 -1.09 18.38 -12.75
C ILE A 166 -1.73 18.66 -14.11
N VAL A 167 -1.84 17.65 -14.96
CA VAL A 167 -2.45 17.75 -16.29
C VAL A 167 -3.92 18.13 -16.19
N PHE A 168 -4.69 17.47 -15.32
CA PHE A 168 -6.11 17.76 -15.15
C PHE A 168 -6.36 19.15 -14.58
N ARG A 169 -5.46 19.66 -13.75
CA ARG A 169 -5.56 21.04 -13.25
C ARG A 169 -5.35 22.08 -14.35
N LYS A 170 -4.51 21.78 -15.35
CA LYS A 170 -4.28 22.66 -16.51
C LYS A 170 -5.38 22.53 -17.56
N LYS A 171 -5.68 21.29 -17.99
CA LYS A 171 -6.63 21.04 -19.10
C LYS A 171 -8.10 21.25 -18.70
N TRP A 172 -8.47 20.90 -17.47
CA TRP A 172 -9.86 20.96 -17.00
C TRP A 172 -10.01 21.87 -15.79
N ALA A 173 -9.45 23.07 -15.87
CA ALA A 173 -9.51 24.07 -14.82
C ALA A 173 -10.95 24.47 -14.42
N HIS A 174 -11.88 24.41 -15.38
CA HIS A 174 -13.28 24.81 -15.21
C HIS A 174 -14.17 23.72 -14.58
N LYS A 175 -13.68 22.48 -14.46
CA LYS A 175 -14.51 21.39 -13.88
C LYS A 175 -14.56 21.51 -12.37
N GLU A 176 -15.77 21.43 -11.79
CA GLU A 176 -15.96 21.41 -10.35
C GLU A 176 -15.24 20.22 -9.72
N ARG A 177 -14.52 20.50 -8.63
CA ARG A 177 -13.75 19.50 -7.88
C ARG A 177 -14.27 19.41 -6.47
N PRO A 178 -14.77 18.25 -6.05
CA PRO A 178 -15.26 18.04 -4.69
C PRO A 178 -14.18 18.27 -3.63
N TYR A 179 -12.93 17.95 -3.96
CA TYR A 179 -11.76 18.15 -3.11
C TYR A 179 -10.66 18.90 -3.86
N LYS A 180 -10.15 19.97 -3.25
CA LYS A 180 -9.04 20.77 -3.78
C LYS A 180 -7.83 20.59 -2.85
N ILE A 181 -6.77 19.95 -3.36
CA ILE A 181 -5.50 19.84 -2.62
C ILE A 181 -4.96 21.25 -2.34
N PRO A 182 -4.60 21.58 -1.10
CA PRO A 182 -3.98 22.87 -0.76
C PRO A 182 -2.67 23.07 -1.54
N PHE A 183 -2.21 24.31 -1.62
CA PHE A 183 -0.99 24.69 -2.36
C PHE A 183 -0.97 24.34 -3.86
N GLY A 184 -2.11 24.11 -4.49
CA GLY A 184 -2.22 23.96 -5.94
C GLY A 184 -1.35 22.82 -6.52
N ILE A 185 -0.48 23.16 -7.47
CA ILE A 185 0.37 22.20 -8.20
C ILE A 185 1.62 21.83 -7.39
N THR A 186 1.98 22.57 -6.35
CA THR A 186 3.22 22.41 -5.60
C THR A 186 3.33 21.02 -4.95
N ILE A 187 2.27 20.55 -4.26
CA ILE A 187 2.27 19.23 -3.62
C ILE A 187 2.44 18.08 -4.63
N PRO A 188 1.66 18.01 -5.74
CA PRO A 188 1.90 16.99 -6.76
C PRO A 188 3.28 17.05 -7.39
N LEU A 189 3.84 18.25 -7.58
CA LEU A 189 5.20 18.42 -8.13
C LEU A 189 6.27 17.87 -7.18
N ILE A 190 6.18 18.22 -5.89
CA ILE A 190 7.08 17.67 -4.87
C ILE A 190 6.96 16.14 -4.82
N ALA A 191 5.75 15.60 -4.86
CA ALA A 191 5.52 14.15 -4.87
C ALA A 191 6.18 13.47 -6.07
N VAL A 192 6.12 14.07 -7.27
CA VAL A 192 6.81 13.56 -8.47
C VAL A 192 8.32 13.57 -8.28
N VAL A 193 8.88 14.68 -7.79
CA VAL A 193 10.33 14.81 -7.58
C VAL A 193 10.84 13.80 -6.56
N VAL A 194 10.14 13.65 -5.42
CA VAL A 194 10.50 12.67 -4.38
C VAL A 194 10.37 11.26 -4.90
N SER A 195 9.30 10.93 -5.64
CA SER A 195 9.12 9.60 -6.23
C SER A 195 10.22 9.26 -7.23
N LEU A 196 10.61 10.21 -8.09
CA LEU A 196 11.72 10.02 -9.02
C LEU A 196 13.04 9.83 -8.29
N TRP A 197 13.30 10.63 -7.26
CA TRP A 197 14.51 10.50 -6.45
C TRP A 197 14.60 9.13 -5.77
N MET A 198 13.49 8.63 -5.24
CA MET A 198 13.44 7.30 -4.63
C MET A 198 13.62 6.18 -5.65
N LEU A 199 13.08 6.32 -6.87
CA LEU A 199 13.29 5.36 -7.95
C LEU A 199 14.77 5.30 -8.38
N LEU A 200 15.47 6.43 -8.41
CA LEU A 200 16.90 6.48 -8.73
C LEU A 200 17.79 5.78 -7.69
N GLN A 201 17.30 5.62 -6.46
CA GLN A 201 17.99 4.87 -5.41
C GLN A 201 17.72 3.35 -5.48
N ALA A 202 16.76 2.90 -6.30
CA ALA A 202 16.44 1.50 -6.45
C ALA A 202 17.54 0.78 -7.24
N THR A 203 17.87 -0.45 -6.83
CA THR A 203 18.83 -1.28 -7.57
C THR A 203 18.26 -1.76 -8.91
N ALA A 204 19.13 -2.06 -9.87
CA ALA A 204 18.71 -2.55 -11.19
C ALA A 204 17.80 -3.79 -11.10
N ALA A 205 18.08 -4.71 -10.17
CA ALA A 205 17.24 -5.88 -9.94
C ALA A 205 15.84 -5.52 -9.43
N GLN A 206 15.71 -4.55 -8.53
CA GLN A 206 14.42 -4.07 -8.03
C GLN A 206 13.60 -3.37 -9.13
N LEU A 207 14.28 -2.61 -10.00
CA LEU A 207 13.64 -1.95 -11.14
C LEU A 207 13.16 -2.97 -12.17
N THR A 208 13.99 -3.94 -12.54
CA THR A 208 13.62 -4.96 -13.53
C THR A 208 12.44 -5.82 -13.07
N TRP A 209 12.43 -6.27 -11.83
CA TRP A 209 11.31 -7.04 -11.28
C TRP A 209 10.08 -6.18 -10.98
N GLY A 210 10.26 -4.98 -10.43
CA GLY A 210 9.17 -4.07 -10.10
C GLY A 210 8.46 -3.47 -11.32
N LEU A 211 9.21 -3.09 -12.36
CA LEU A 211 8.66 -2.58 -13.62
C LEU A 211 8.26 -3.71 -14.57
N GLY A 212 8.98 -4.84 -14.55
CA GLY A 212 8.69 -5.99 -15.39
C GLY A 212 7.29 -6.57 -15.13
N GLY A 213 6.86 -6.61 -13.89
CA GLY A 213 5.49 -6.99 -13.52
C GLY A 213 4.43 -6.06 -14.12
N CYS A 214 4.73 -4.77 -14.29
CA CYS A 214 3.83 -3.80 -14.92
C CYS A 214 3.78 -3.94 -16.45
N ILE A 215 4.90 -4.33 -17.09
CA ILE A 215 4.99 -4.51 -18.56
C ILE A 215 4.23 -5.77 -19.02
N VAL A 216 4.14 -6.79 -18.17
CA VAL A 216 3.40 -8.04 -18.48
C VAL A 216 1.88 -7.80 -18.43
N ILE A 217 1.42 -6.71 -17.81
CA ILE A 217 -0.01 -6.37 -17.66
C ILE A 217 -0.46 -5.34 -18.72
N LEU A 218 0.46 -4.63 -19.36
CA LEU A 218 0.21 -3.70 -20.48
C LEU A 218 0.32 -4.41 -21.84
#